data_8e78d1792fac870ca22260e694869784
#
_entry.id   8e78d1792fac870ca22260e694869784
#
_cell.length_a   1.000
_cell.length_b   1.000
_cell.length_c   1.000
_cell.angle_alpha   90.00
_cell.angle_beta   90.00
_cell.angle_gamma   90.00
#
_symmetry.space_group_name_H-M   'P 1'
#
loop_
_entity.id
_entity.type
_entity.pdbx_description
1 polymer ?
#
loop_
_entity_poly.entity_id
_entity_poly.type
_entity_poly.pdbx_seq_one_letter_code
_entity_poly.pdbx_strand_id
1 'polypeptide(L)'
;MLRSFRLLARLPLGLLQALGAGLGLLVYLASPAYRRKLLRNLEIAGLPRRLRWSCARHAGRMVAELPWIWFRPRAALLQRVRCDDQPVLEAAEREGRGVLFMTPHLGAFEVTARWYATRAPITVLFKPPRQAALVQVLAAARNADDMQSAPTTLAGVRALLRALRRGEAVGLLPDQVPGEGEGQWAPFFGAPAWTMTLPLRLAQASGAVVVLAVGERLGAGKGWRVHFE
;
A
#
# COMPACT_ATOMS: atom_id res chain seq x y z
N MET A 1 -11.72 -15.62 -11.84
CA MET A 1 -10.65 -14.87 -11.16
C MET A 1 -10.89 -14.70 -9.66
N LEU A 2 -12.03 -14.15 -9.19
CA LEU A 2 -12.31 -14.04 -7.74
C LEU A 2 -12.22 -15.38 -6.99
N ARG A 3 -12.78 -16.45 -7.55
CA ARG A 3 -12.69 -17.81 -6.97
C ARG A 3 -11.23 -18.27 -6.82
N SER A 4 -10.38 -17.99 -7.83
CA SER A 4 -8.97 -18.35 -7.79
C SER A 4 -8.22 -17.57 -6.69
N PHE A 5 -8.49 -16.28 -6.51
CA PHE A 5 -7.91 -15.49 -5.42
C PHE A 5 -8.32 -16.01 -4.03
N ARG A 6 -9.61 -16.36 -3.86
CA ARG A 6 -10.09 -16.95 -2.61
C ARG A 6 -9.49 -18.34 -2.34
N LEU A 7 -9.22 -19.13 -3.37
CA LEU A 7 -8.54 -20.40 -3.24
C LEU A 7 -7.07 -20.20 -2.82
N LEU A 8 -6.36 -19.30 -3.51
CA LEU A 8 -4.98 -18.94 -3.16
C LEU A 8 -4.87 -18.41 -1.73
N ALA A 9 -5.86 -17.64 -1.26
CA ALA A 9 -5.89 -17.16 0.11
C ALA A 9 -5.89 -18.29 1.17
N ARG A 10 -6.31 -19.52 0.82
CA ARG A 10 -6.30 -20.66 1.75
C ARG A 10 -4.91 -21.27 1.94
N LEU A 11 -3.99 -21.02 1.02
CA LEU A 11 -2.62 -21.53 1.11
C LEU A 11 -1.88 -20.91 2.31
N PRO A 12 -0.91 -21.63 2.89
CA PRO A 12 -0.02 -21.08 3.91
C PRO A 12 0.71 -19.85 3.37
N LEU A 13 0.80 -18.78 4.18
CA LEU A 13 1.46 -17.52 3.79
C LEU A 13 2.89 -17.75 3.31
N GLY A 14 3.66 -18.59 4.01
CA GLY A 14 5.04 -18.91 3.66
C GLY A 14 5.17 -19.53 2.26
N LEU A 15 4.23 -20.39 1.87
CA LEU A 15 4.19 -20.99 0.54
C LEU A 15 3.91 -19.93 -0.54
N LEU A 16 2.92 -19.07 -0.34
CA LEU A 16 2.64 -17.96 -1.26
C LEU A 16 3.85 -17.04 -1.43
N GLN A 17 4.52 -16.71 -0.33
CA GLN A 17 5.72 -15.88 -0.35
C GLN A 17 6.90 -16.57 -1.05
N ALA A 18 7.07 -17.88 -0.91
CA ALA A 18 8.10 -18.65 -1.61
C ALA A 18 7.84 -18.70 -3.12
N LEU A 19 6.61 -19.01 -3.52
CA LEU A 19 6.19 -18.98 -4.94
C LEU A 19 6.34 -17.59 -5.54
N GLY A 20 5.92 -16.56 -4.81
CA GLY A 20 6.09 -15.16 -5.22
C GLY A 20 7.55 -14.77 -5.39
N ALA A 21 8.43 -15.19 -4.48
CA ALA A 21 9.87 -14.93 -4.61
C ALA A 21 10.46 -15.57 -5.87
N GLY A 22 10.09 -16.82 -6.17
CA GLY A 22 10.48 -17.51 -7.42
C GLY A 22 9.96 -16.78 -8.66
N LEU A 23 8.69 -16.39 -8.67
CA LEU A 23 8.09 -15.63 -9.77
C LEU A 23 8.79 -14.27 -9.97
N GLY A 24 9.09 -13.55 -8.89
CA GLY A 24 9.81 -12.28 -8.97
C GLY A 24 11.21 -12.41 -9.58
N LEU A 25 11.93 -13.49 -9.24
CA LEU A 25 13.21 -13.82 -9.86
C LEU A 25 13.04 -14.17 -11.36
N LEU A 26 12.05 -14.98 -11.69
CA LEU A 26 11.75 -15.33 -13.07
C LEU A 26 11.47 -14.09 -13.91
N VAL A 27 10.63 -13.18 -13.43
CA VAL A 27 10.33 -11.91 -14.10
C VAL A 27 11.60 -11.06 -14.24
N TYR A 28 12.44 -11.00 -13.22
CA TYR A 28 13.71 -10.27 -13.28
C TYR A 28 14.65 -10.82 -14.36
N LEU A 29 14.73 -12.13 -14.50
CA LEU A 29 15.58 -12.80 -15.51
C LEU A 29 14.98 -12.66 -16.92
N ALA A 30 13.67 -12.83 -17.05
CA ALA A 30 12.99 -12.86 -18.35
C ALA A 30 12.71 -11.46 -18.93
N SER A 31 12.60 -10.39 -18.09
CA SER A 31 12.24 -9.06 -18.54
C SER A 31 13.41 -8.06 -18.48
N PRO A 32 14.09 -7.77 -19.60
CA PRO A 32 15.14 -6.74 -19.63
C PRO A 32 14.64 -5.35 -19.22
N ALA A 33 13.40 -5.02 -19.54
CA ALA A 33 12.80 -3.73 -19.18
C ALA A 33 12.62 -3.58 -17.66
N TYR A 34 12.10 -4.62 -17.00
CA TYR A 34 11.99 -4.65 -15.54
C TYR A 34 13.36 -4.57 -14.87
N ARG A 35 14.33 -5.37 -15.36
CA ARG A 35 15.69 -5.38 -14.85
C ARG A 35 16.36 -4.02 -14.95
N ARG A 36 16.25 -3.33 -16.09
CA ARG A 36 16.79 -1.97 -16.26
C ARG A 36 16.17 -0.98 -15.26
N LYS A 37 14.84 -0.98 -15.10
CA LYS A 37 14.16 -0.11 -14.15
C LYS A 37 14.61 -0.36 -12.71
N LEU A 38 14.67 -1.63 -12.29
CA LEU A 38 15.08 -1.99 -10.94
C LEU A 38 16.52 -1.56 -10.66
N LEU A 39 17.46 -1.80 -11.59
CA LEU A 39 18.85 -1.39 -11.43
C LEU A 39 19.00 0.14 -11.39
N ARG A 40 18.24 0.86 -12.23
CA ARG A 40 18.22 2.32 -12.22
C ARG A 40 17.69 2.89 -10.90
N ASN A 41 16.62 2.29 -10.36
CA ASN A 41 16.06 2.71 -9.07
C ASN A 41 17.05 2.48 -7.91
N LEU A 42 17.79 1.35 -7.91
CA LEU A 42 18.85 1.12 -6.92
C LEU A 42 19.96 2.18 -7.03
N GLU A 43 20.36 2.53 -8.25
CA GLU A 43 21.36 3.57 -8.50
C GLU A 43 20.92 4.94 -7.98
N ILE A 44 19.69 5.36 -8.30
CA ILE A 44 19.10 6.62 -7.83
C ILE A 44 19.02 6.66 -6.30
N ALA A 45 18.67 5.55 -5.67
CA ALA A 45 18.59 5.42 -4.22
C ALA A 45 19.97 5.28 -3.53
N GLY A 46 21.08 5.28 -4.27
CA GLY A 46 22.42 5.08 -3.71
C GLY A 46 22.63 3.66 -3.13
N LEU A 47 21.82 2.69 -3.55
CA LEU A 47 21.85 1.35 -2.98
C LEU A 47 22.71 0.39 -3.82
N PRO A 48 23.41 -0.56 -3.17
CA PRO A 48 24.30 -1.47 -3.87
C PRO A 48 23.56 -2.43 -4.80
N ARG A 49 24.10 -2.65 -6.01
CA ARG A 49 23.50 -3.50 -7.06
C ARG A 49 23.24 -4.95 -6.64
N ARG A 50 23.93 -5.47 -5.61
CA ARG A 50 23.66 -6.81 -5.07
C ARG A 50 22.25 -6.97 -4.51
N LEU A 51 21.60 -5.89 -4.10
CA LEU A 51 20.22 -5.92 -3.60
C LEU A 51 19.17 -6.26 -4.68
N ARG A 52 19.53 -6.22 -5.98
CA ARG A 52 18.62 -6.56 -7.08
C ARG A 52 17.90 -7.89 -6.89
N TRP A 53 18.60 -8.90 -6.36
CA TRP A 53 18.02 -10.22 -6.13
C TRP A 53 16.99 -10.22 -5.00
N SER A 54 17.29 -9.50 -3.93
CA SER A 54 16.35 -9.30 -2.82
C SER A 54 15.14 -8.50 -3.27
N CYS A 55 15.34 -7.37 -3.97
CA CYS A 55 14.26 -6.54 -4.49
C CYS A 55 13.33 -7.33 -5.43
N ALA A 56 13.89 -8.13 -6.35
CA ALA A 56 13.09 -8.96 -7.25
C ALA A 56 12.24 -10.00 -6.49
N ARG A 57 12.81 -10.68 -5.49
CA ARG A 57 12.07 -11.62 -4.63
C ARG A 57 10.95 -10.91 -3.86
N HIS A 58 11.25 -9.75 -3.27
CA HIS A 58 10.27 -9.01 -2.49
C HIS A 58 9.14 -8.43 -3.34
N ALA A 59 9.42 -7.98 -4.56
CA ALA A 59 8.39 -7.58 -5.51
C ALA A 59 7.43 -8.73 -5.86
N GLY A 60 7.97 -9.93 -6.10
CA GLY A 60 7.14 -11.11 -6.34
C GLY A 60 6.33 -11.54 -5.12
N ARG A 61 6.92 -11.49 -3.92
CA ARG A 61 6.20 -11.77 -2.65
C ARG A 61 5.03 -10.80 -2.44
N MET A 62 5.25 -9.51 -2.70
CA MET A 62 4.21 -8.48 -2.58
C MET A 62 2.96 -8.84 -3.38
N VAL A 63 3.12 -9.28 -4.63
CA VAL A 63 1.99 -9.68 -5.48
C VAL A 63 1.35 -10.98 -5.00
N ALA A 64 2.17 -11.98 -4.62
CA ALA A 64 1.68 -13.30 -4.26
C ALA A 64 0.94 -13.34 -2.90
N GLU A 65 1.23 -12.42 -1.99
CA GLU A 65 0.56 -12.35 -0.69
C GLU A 65 -0.78 -11.58 -0.71
N LEU A 66 -1.09 -10.83 -1.81
CA LEU A 66 -2.34 -10.07 -1.93
C LEU A 66 -3.61 -10.92 -1.71
N PRO A 67 -3.74 -12.13 -2.28
CA PRO A 67 -4.89 -12.98 -2.00
C PRO A 67 -5.07 -13.26 -0.51
N TRP A 68 -3.97 -13.50 0.20
CA TRP A 68 -3.98 -13.78 1.63
C TRP A 68 -4.42 -12.55 2.44
N ILE A 69 -3.84 -11.39 2.17
CA ILE A 69 -4.16 -10.10 2.83
C ILE A 69 -5.63 -9.74 2.61
N TRP A 70 -6.14 -9.93 1.39
CA TRP A 70 -7.47 -9.47 0.99
C TRP A 70 -8.60 -10.40 1.43
N PHE A 71 -8.38 -11.73 1.46
CA PHE A 71 -9.47 -12.70 1.58
C PHE A 71 -9.39 -13.60 2.81
N ARG A 72 -8.35 -13.45 3.64
CA ARG A 72 -8.35 -14.11 4.96
C ARG A 72 -9.25 -13.38 5.94
N PRO A 73 -9.89 -14.13 6.88
CA PRO A 73 -10.65 -13.52 7.96
C PRO A 73 -9.81 -12.54 8.79
N ARG A 74 -10.45 -11.48 9.31
CA ARG A 74 -9.85 -10.46 10.17
C ARG A 74 -8.98 -11.06 11.29
N ALA A 75 -9.49 -12.08 11.99
CA ALA A 75 -8.75 -12.73 13.08
C ALA A 75 -7.41 -13.33 12.60
N ALA A 76 -7.39 -13.94 11.41
CA ALA A 76 -6.15 -14.50 10.85
C ALA A 76 -5.14 -13.41 10.50
N LEU A 77 -5.61 -12.25 10.01
CA LEU A 77 -4.76 -11.09 9.73
C LEU A 77 -4.15 -10.56 11.04
N LEU A 78 -4.96 -10.32 12.07
CA LEU A 78 -4.51 -9.80 13.37
C LEU A 78 -3.46 -10.68 14.03
N GLN A 79 -3.55 -12.00 13.89
CA GLN A 79 -2.53 -12.93 14.39
C GLN A 79 -1.18 -12.83 13.66
N ARG A 80 -1.14 -12.18 12.50
CA ARG A 80 0.05 -12.09 11.63
C ARG A 80 0.58 -10.67 11.48
N VAL A 81 -0.08 -9.68 12.04
CA VAL A 81 0.36 -8.28 11.99
C VAL A 81 0.76 -7.82 13.39
N ARG A 82 1.96 -7.25 13.48
CA ARG A 82 2.47 -6.56 14.67
C ARG A 82 2.49 -5.06 14.39
N CYS A 83 2.27 -4.28 15.43
CA CYS A 83 2.42 -2.83 15.40
C CYS A 83 3.06 -2.41 16.73
N ASP A 84 4.30 -1.95 16.66
CA ASP A 84 5.06 -1.52 17.83
C ASP A 84 4.88 0.01 18.05
N ASP A 85 4.47 0.75 17.01
CA ASP A 85 4.31 2.22 17.00
C ASP A 85 2.88 2.68 17.30
N GLN A 86 2.10 1.87 18.04
CA GLN A 86 0.72 2.22 18.43
C GLN A 86 0.61 3.58 19.13
N PRO A 87 1.53 4.01 20.02
CA PRO A 87 1.46 5.32 20.65
C PRO A 87 1.46 6.49 19.67
N VAL A 88 2.21 6.38 18.55
CA VAL A 88 2.23 7.41 17.48
C VAL A 88 0.86 7.53 16.84
N LEU A 89 0.27 6.39 16.49
CA LEU A 89 -1.07 6.34 15.89
C LEU A 89 -2.14 6.88 16.85
N GLU A 90 -2.12 6.46 18.12
CA GLU A 90 -3.06 6.91 19.14
C GLU A 90 -2.93 8.40 19.45
N ALA A 91 -1.73 8.97 19.36
CA ALA A 91 -1.53 10.40 19.47
C ALA A 91 -2.20 11.15 18.33
N ALA A 92 -2.02 10.68 17.09
CA ALA A 92 -2.66 11.26 15.91
C ALA A 92 -4.20 11.15 15.96
N GLU A 93 -4.73 10.01 16.40
CA GLU A 93 -6.18 9.77 16.54
C GLU A 93 -6.81 10.68 17.62
N ARG A 94 -6.11 10.89 18.75
CA ARG A 94 -6.59 11.75 19.84
C ARG A 94 -6.76 13.22 19.47
N GLU A 95 -6.10 13.69 18.41
CA GLU A 95 -6.29 15.05 17.91
C GLU A 95 -7.68 15.27 17.29
N GLY A 96 -8.41 14.22 16.89
CA GLY A 96 -9.77 14.30 16.37
C GLY A 96 -9.91 15.00 15.01
N ARG A 97 -8.78 15.39 14.38
CA ARG A 97 -8.75 16.12 13.09
C ARG A 97 -8.75 15.22 11.86
N GLY A 98 -8.91 13.90 12.05
CA GLY A 98 -8.73 12.89 11.02
C GLY A 98 -7.25 12.57 10.77
N VAL A 99 -6.98 11.38 10.23
CA VAL A 99 -5.62 10.88 9.97
C VAL A 99 -5.43 10.64 8.49
N LEU A 100 -4.42 11.28 7.88
CA LEU A 100 -4.04 11.06 6.50
C LEU A 100 -2.80 10.14 6.43
N PHE A 101 -3.04 8.88 6.14
CA PHE A 101 -1.95 7.92 5.94
C PHE A 101 -1.31 8.10 4.55
N MET A 102 -0.01 8.33 4.53
CA MET A 102 0.82 8.24 3.34
C MET A 102 1.56 6.90 3.36
N THR A 103 1.25 6.02 2.41
CA THR A 103 1.82 4.68 2.33
C THR A 103 2.55 4.53 1.00
N PRO A 104 3.88 4.38 0.97
CA PRO A 104 4.60 4.12 -0.28
C PRO A 104 4.31 2.70 -0.79
N HIS A 105 4.45 2.45 -2.11
CA HIS A 105 4.40 1.09 -2.70
C HIS A 105 5.63 0.26 -2.29
N LEU A 106 5.95 0.26 -1.01
CA LEU A 106 7.09 -0.42 -0.42
C LEU A 106 6.62 -1.54 0.51
N GLY A 107 7.35 -2.65 0.51
CA GLY A 107 7.04 -3.77 1.40
C GLY A 107 5.69 -4.41 1.12
N ALA A 108 4.85 -4.55 2.14
CA ALA A 108 3.50 -5.10 2.10
C ALA A 108 2.45 -4.00 2.31
N PHE A 109 2.47 -2.96 1.49
CA PHE A 109 1.67 -1.74 1.68
C PHE A 109 0.17 -1.99 1.85
N GLU A 110 -0.41 -3.02 1.23
CA GLU A 110 -1.84 -3.34 1.38
C GLU A 110 -2.21 -3.78 2.82
N VAL A 111 -1.24 -4.23 3.61
CA VAL A 111 -1.51 -4.65 4.99
C VAL A 111 -1.80 -3.47 5.91
N THR A 112 -1.27 -2.29 5.63
CA THR A 112 -1.43 -1.10 6.48
C THR A 112 -2.88 -0.67 6.57
N ALA A 113 -3.52 -0.40 5.43
CA ALA A 113 -4.93 -0.03 5.37
C ALA A 113 -5.85 -1.15 5.88
N ARG A 114 -5.54 -2.41 5.52
CA ARG A 114 -6.33 -3.58 5.93
C ARG A 114 -6.26 -3.82 7.44
N TRP A 115 -5.11 -3.60 8.05
CA TRP A 115 -4.96 -3.68 9.50
C TRP A 115 -5.67 -2.51 10.19
N TYR A 116 -5.50 -1.28 9.69
CA TYR A 116 -6.17 -0.13 10.28
C TYR A 116 -7.70 -0.26 10.22
N ALA A 117 -8.26 -0.76 9.12
CA ALA A 117 -9.69 -1.03 8.98
C ALA A 117 -10.25 -2.03 10.02
N THR A 118 -9.39 -2.75 10.75
CA THR A 118 -9.82 -3.55 11.89
C THR A 118 -10.04 -2.74 13.18
N ARG A 119 -9.62 -1.48 13.20
CA ARG A 119 -9.69 -0.59 14.38
C ARG A 119 -10.73 0.50 14.19
N ALA A 120 -10.71 1.15 13.03
CA ALA A 120 -11.55 2.30 12.73
C ALA A 120 -11.81 2.45 11.22
N PRO A 121 -12.81 3.23 10.81
CA PRO A 121 -13.11 3.49 9.41
C PRO A 121 -11.94 4.14 8.67
N ILE A 122 -11.65 3.62 7.47
CA ILE A 122 -10.65 4.18 6.58
C ILE A 122 -11.18 4.25 5.14
N THR A 123 -10.97 5.38 4.48
CA THR A 123 -11.25 5.55 3.05
C THR A 123 -9.94 5.58 2.27
N VAL A 124 -9.73 4.64 1.34
CA VAL A 124 -8.51 4.55 0.54
C VAL A 124 -8.72 5.08 -0.87
N LEU A 125 -7.77 5.88 -1.36
CA LEU A 125 -7.79 6.31 -2.76
C LEU A 125 -7.49 5.12 -3.67
N PHE A 126 -8.29 4.95 -4.71
CA PHE A 126 -8.21 3.79 -5.57
C PHE A 126 -8.36 4.15 -7.05
N LYS A 127 -7.39 3.72 -7.85
CA LYS A 127 -7.49 3.77 -9.30
C LYS A 127 -7.98 2.41 -9.82
N PRO A 128 -9.19 2.33 -10.39
CA PRO A 128 -9.71 1.08 -10.93
C PRO A 128 -8.75 0.52 -12.01
N PRO A 129 -8.45 -0.78 -11.97
CA PRO A 129 -7.64 -1.41 -13.01
C PRO A 129 -8.41 -1.43 -14.34
N ARG A 130 -7.67 -1.43 -15.46
CA ARG A 130 -8.27 -1.52 -16.80
C ARG A 130 -8.97 -2.85 -17.07
N GLN A 131 -8.58 -3.91 -16.36
CA GLN A 131 -9.14 -5.26 -16.53
C GLN A 131 -10.39 -5.43 -15.66
N ALA A 132 -11.56 -5.57 -16.27
CA ALA A 132 -12.85 -5.72 -15.58
C ALA A 132 -12.87 -6.86 -14.53
N ALA A 133 -12.18 -7.97 -14.82
CA ALA A 133 -12.09 -9.10 -13.89
C ALA A 133 -11.30 -8.77 -12.59
N LEU A 134 -10.32 -7.85 -12.66
CA LEU A 134 -9.61 -7.34 -11.47
C LEU A 134 -10.45 -6.34 -10.69
N VAL A 135 -11.31 -5.56 -11.35
CA VAL A 135 -12.23 -4.64 -10.67
C VAL A 135 -13.11 -5.39 -9.66
N GLN A 136 -13.68 -6.54 -10.07
CA GLN A 136 -14.49 -7.36 -9.17
C GLN A 136 -13.70 -7.93 -7.99
N VAL A 137 -12.45 -8.36 -8.21
CA VAL A 137 -11.58 -8.87 -7.16
C VAL A 137 -11.26 -7.78 -6.13
N LEU A 138 -10.90 -6.60 -6.61
CA LEU A 138 -10.54 -5.47 -5.75
C LEU A 138 -11.75 -4.88 -5.02
N ALA A 139 -12.92 -4.81 -5.67
CA ALA A 139 -14.14 -4.41 -5.01
C ALA A 139 -14.49 -5.36 -3.85
N ALA A 140 -14.40 -6.68 -4.09
CA ALA A 140 -14.64 -7.69 -3.05
C ALA A 140 -13.58 -7.66 -1.94
N ALA A 141 -12.34 -7.26 -2.24
CA ALA A 141 -11.24 -7.16 -1.28
C ALA A 141 -11.33 -5.94 -0.37
N ARG A 142 -11.78 -4.80 -0.92
CA ARG A 142 -11.73 -3.49 -0.27
C ARG A 142 -13.04 -3.04 0.37
N ASN A 143 -14.15 -3.69 0.05
CA ASN A 143 -15.45 -3.44 0.71
C ASN A 143 -15.66 -4.43 1.86
N ALA A 144 -14.59 -4.82 2.53
CA ALA A 144 -14.63 -5.70 3.70
C ALA A 144 -14.18 -4.89 4.93
N ASP A 145 -14.79 -5.17 6.07
CA ASP A 145 -14.61 -4.44 7.33
C ASP A 145 -14.96 -2.93 7.15
N ASP A 146 -14.37 -2.05 7.93
CA ASP A 146 -14.57 -0.60 7.89
C ASP A 146 -13.69 0.11 6.83
N MET A 147 -13.39 -0.55 5.72
CA MET A 147 -12.62 0.00 4.61
C MET A 147 -13.50 0.36 3.42
N GLN A 148 -13.42 1.59 2.96
CA GLN A 148 -14.09 2.10 1.77
C GLN A 148 -13.07 2.51 0.71
N SER A 149 -13.45 2.39 -0.58
CA SER A 149 -12.62 2.84 -1.69
C SER A 149 -13.20 4.09 -2.35
N ALA A 150 -12.37 5.11 -2.53
CA ALA A 150 -12.71 6.31 -3.28
C ALA A 150 -11.96 6.32 -4.63
N PRO A 151 -12.65 6.56 -5.78
CA PRO A 151 -11.99 6.59 -7.08
C PRO A 151 -11.09 7.83 -7.23
N THR A 152 -10.11 7.77 -8.14
CA THR A 152 -9.25 8.90 -8.51
C THR A 152 -9.97 9.92 -9.39
N THR A 153 -11.11 10.42 -8.93
CA THR A 153 -11.94 11.44 -9.56
C THR A 153 -12.21 12.57 -8.56
N LEU A 154 -12.72 13.70 -9.03
CA LEU A 154 -13.11 14.80 -8.15
C LEU A 154 -14.13 14.37 -7.06
N ALA A 155 -15.06 13.49 -7.42
CA ALA A 155 -16.02 12.91 -6.45
C ALA A 155 -15.31 12.09 -5.37
N GLY A 156 -14.30 11.29 -5.75
CA GLY A 156 -13.50 10.54 -4.80
C GLY A 156 -12.65 11.43 -3.91
N VAL A 157 -12.00 12.47 -4.45
CA VAL A 157 -11.25 13.45 -3.65
C VAL A 157 -12.18 14.15 -2.64
N ARG A 158 -13.40 14.51 -3.04
CA ARG A 158 -14.41 15.06 -2.12
C ARG A 158 -14.82 14.05 -1.03
N ALA A 159 -14.87 12.75 -1.36
CA ALA A 159 -15.16 11.71 -0.37
C ALA A 159 -14.04 11.58 0.67
N LEU A 160 -12.77 11.62 0.23
CA LEU A 160 -11.61 11.64 1.14
C LEU A 160 -11.65 12.85 2.08
N LEU A 161 -11.91 14.05 1.54
CA LEU A 161 -11.98 15.26 2.34
C LEU A 161 -13.12 15.21 3.37
N ARG A 162 -14.29 14.66 2.99
CA ARG A 162 -15.40 14.45 3.93
C ARG A 162 -15.04 13.46 5.04
N ALA A 163 -14.34 12.35 4.72
CA ALA A 163 -13.88 11.38 5.71
C ALA A 163 -12.95 12.05 6.75
N LEU A 164 -11.93 12.78 6.28
CA LEU A 164 -11.02 13.51 7.17
C LEU A 164 -11.75 14.52 8.06
N ARG A 165 -12.71 15.28 7.51
CA ARG A 165 -13.50 16.25 8.29
C ARG A 165 -14.43 15.61 9.34
N ARG A 166 -14.75 14.32 9.20
CA ARG A 166 -15.46 13.55 10.24
C ARG A 166 -14.52 12.96 11.30
N GLY A 167 -13.22 13.24 11.23
CA GLY A 167 -12.23 12.65 12.12
C GLY A 167 -11.81 11.21 11.72
N GLU A 168 -12.22 10.72 10.53
CA GLU A 168 -11.90 9.38 10.04
C GLU A 168 -10.53 9.35 9.37
N ALA A 169 -10.05 8.13 9.08
CA ALA A 169 -8.78 7.93 8.38
C ALA A 169 -8.95 7.92 6.86
N VAL A 170 -7.92 8.41 6.18
CA VAL A 170 -7.76 8.33 4.74
C VAL A 170 -6.39 7.72 4.41
N GLY A 171 -6.34 6.79 3.47
CA GLY A 171 -5.10 6.19 2.97
C GLY A 171 -4.87 6.50 1.50
N LEU A 172 -3.66 6.90 1.17
CA LEU A 172 -3.24 7.06 -0.22
C LEU A 172 -1.76 6.73 -0.42
N LEU A 173 -1.41 6.38 -1.67
CA LEU A 173 -0.04 6.04 -2.07
C LEU A 173 0.50 7.17 -2.96
N PRO A 174 1.34 8.08 -2.42
CA PRO A 174 1.73 9.33 -3.09
C PRO A 174 2.94 9.20 -4.04
N ASP A 175 3.53 8.02 -4.15
CA ASP A 175 4.81 7.74 -4.82
C ASP A 175 4.68 7.33 -6.30
N GLN A 176 3.49 7.44 -6.88
CA GLN A 176 3.28 7.30 -8.32
C GLN A 176 3.33 8.66 -9.01
N VAL A 177 3.81 8.67 -10.26
CA VAL A 177 3.83 9.88 -11.08
C VAL A 177 2.39 10.33 -11.34
N PRO A 178 2.00 11.54 -10.90
CA PRO A 178 0.65 12.06 -11.13
C PRO A 178 0.45 12.51 -12.59
N GLY A 179 -0.81 12.75 -12.95
CA GLY A 179 -1.18 13.32 -14.24
C GLY A 179 -0.68 14.74 -14.42
N GLU A 180 -0.85 15.27 -15.64
CA GLU A 180 -0.56 16.66 -15.93
C GLU A 180 -1.45 17.59 -15.07
N GLY A 181 -0.86 18.64 -14.49
CA GLY A 181 -1.55 19.55 -13.55
C GLY A 181 -1.80 19.00 -12.13
N GLU A 182 -1.48 17.74 -11.86
CA GLU A 182 -1.71 17.11 -10.56
C GLU A 182 -0.45 17.02 -9.68
N GLY A 183 0.69 17.48 -10.18
CA GLY A 183 1.98 17.39 -9.52
C GLY A 183 2.75 18.70 -9.53
N GLN A 184 3.89 18.65 -8.89
CA GLN A 184 4.94 19.66 -8.95
C GLN A 184 6.32 19.00 -8.94
N TRP A 185 7.32 19.66 -9.46
CA TRP A 185 8.70 19.21 -9.39
C TRP A 185 9.23 19.39 -7.97
N ALA A 186 9.70 18.29 -7.36
CA ALA A 186 10.31 18.29 -6.04
C ALA A 186 11.55 17.38 -6.04
N PRO A 187 12.56 17.64 -5.20
CA PRO A 187 13.72 16.76 -5.10
C PRO A 187 13.34 15.42 -4.47
N PHE A 188 13.81 14.33 -5.09
CA PHE A 188 13.64 12.98 -4.59
C PHE A 188 14.92 12.18 -4.87
N PHE A 189 15.60 11.72 -3.80
CA PHE A 189 16.93 11.11 -3.89
C PHE A 189 17.95 11.94 -4.70
N GLY A 190 17.95 13.27 -4.50
CA GLY A 190 18.88 14.18 -5.17
C GLY A 190 18.56 14.48 -6.65
N ALA A 191 17.46 13.97 -7.19
CA ALA A 191 17.00 14.25 -8.54
C ALA A 191 15.60 14.89 -8.54
N PRO A 192 15.25 15.75 -9.52
CA PRO A 192 13.89 16.28 -9.63
C PRO A 192 12.92 15.17 -10.02
N ALA A 193 11.81 15.07 -9.29
CA ALA A 193 10.72 14.14 -9.54
C ALA A 193 9.38 14.88 -9.63
N TRP A 194 8.54 14.48 -10.59
CA TRP A 194 7.17 14.99 -10.69
C TRP A 194 6.32 14.35 -9.60
N THR A 195 6.03 15.13 -8.54
CA THR A 195 5.51 14.67 -7.26
C THR A 195 4.05 15.06 -7.08
N MET A 196 3.22 14.12 -6.64
CA MET A 196 1.78 14.31 -6.41
C MET A 196 1.52 15.36 -5.33
N THR A 197 0.63 16.33 -5.61
CA THR A 197 0.26 17.40 -4.66
C THR A 197 -0.99 17.08 -3.85
N LEU A 198 -1.74 16.04 -4.19
CA LEU A 198 -3.00 15.68 -3.53
C LEU A 198 -2.87 15.48 -2.01
N PRO A 199 -1.85 14.79 -1.47
CA PRO A 199 -1.70 14.62 -0.02
C PRO A 199 -1.62 15.97 0.71
N LEU A 200 -0.76 16.86 0.20
CA LEU A 200 -0.60 18.21 0.77
C LEU A 200 -1.92 18.99 0.76
N ARG A 201 -2.62 18.97 -0.39
CA ARG A 201 -3.92 19.68 -0.52
C ARG A 201 -4.99 19.12 0.42
N LEU A 202 -5.03 17.80 0.62
CA LEU A 202 -5.96 17.17 1.57
C LEU A 202 -5.62 17.57 3.01
N ALA A 203 -4.35 17.50 3.42
CA ALA A 203 -3.90 17.89 4.74
C ALA A 203 -4.24 19.37 5.03
N GLN A 204 -3.92 20.28 4.12
CA GLN A 204 -4.21 21.71 4.26
C GLN A 204 -5.71 22.01 4.34
N ALA A 205 -6.53 21.34 3.52
CA ALA A 205 -7.97 21.60 3.45
C ALA A 205 -8.78 20.97 4.61
N SER A 206 -8.24 19.94 5.27
CA SER A 206 -8.89 19.25 6.39
C SER A 206 -8.28 19.57 7.76
N GLY A 207 -7.01 19.97 7.81
CA GLY A 207 -6.24 20.05 9.03
C GLY A 207 -5.84 18.69 9.59
N ALA A 208 -5.99 17.60 8.81
CA ALA A 208 -5.70 16.23 9.24
C ALA A 208 -4.23 16.02 9.63
N VAL A 209 -4.02 15.15 10.60
CA VAL A 209 -2.68 14.70 10.97
C VAL A 209 -2.12 13.79 9.88
N VAL A 210 -0.92 14.08 9.40
CA VAL A 210 -0.26 13.25 8.38
C VAL A 210 0.62 12.22 9.08
N VAL A 211 0.42 10.95 8.74
CA VAL A 211 1.17 9.83 9.30
C VAL A 211 1.73 8.99 8.15
N LEU A 212 3.03 8.74 8.18
CA LEU A 212 3.65 7.77 7.27
C LEU A 212 3.35 6.35 7.78
N ALA A 213 2.83 5.49 6.90
CA ALA A 213 2.51 4.11 7.23
C ALA A 213 3.26 3.13 6.32
N VAL A 214 4.06 2.24 6.91
CA VAL A 214 4.88 1.27 6.16
C VAL A 214 4.59 -0.16 6.62
N GLY A 215 4.33 -1.05 5.67
CA GLY A 215 4.15 -2.48 5.92
C GLY A 215 5.44 -3.27 5.71
N GLU A 216 6.18 -3.57 6.76
CA GLU A 216 7.36 -4.43 6.71
C GLU A 216 6.94 -5.91 6.63
N ARG A 217 7.57 -6.65 5.71
CA ARG A 217 7.42 -8.11 5.67
C ARG A 217 8.42 -8.77 6.60
N LEU A 218 7.94 -9.49 7.60
CA LEU A 218 8.76 -10.32 8.48
C LEU A 218 9.25 -11.58 7.74
N GLY A 219 10.10 -12.37 8.36
CA GLY A 219 10.62 -13.61 7.75
C GLY A 219 9.51 -14.52 7.17
N ALA A 220 9.89 -15.51 6.36
CA ALA A 220 8.95 -16.36 5.61
C ALA A 220 7.80 -16.90 6.48
N GLY A 221 6.57 -16.59 6.10
CA GLY A 221 5.35 -17.02 6.78
C GLY A 221 5.07 -16.37 8.13
N LYS A 222 5.95 -15.50 8.66
CA LYS A 222 5.77 -14.88 9.98
C LYS A 222 4.81 -13.68 9.98
N GLY A 223 4.35 -13.22 8.81
CA GLY A 223 3.45 -12.08 8.66
C GLY A 223 4.18 -10.75 8.48
N TRP A 224 3.65 -9.70 9.10
CA TRP A 224 4.08 -8.33 8.84
C TRP A 224 4.18 -7.53 10.13
N ARG A 225 4.91 -6.42 10.02
CA ARG A 225 4.90 -5.35 11.01
C ARG A 225 4.45 -4.07 10.32
N VAL A 226 3.54 -3.34 10.92
CA VAL A 226 3.13 -2.01 10.47
C VAL A 226 3.86 -0.98 11.32
N HIS A 227 4.51 -0.03 10.66
CA HIS A 227 5.21 1.10 11.25
C HIS A 227 4.42 2.38 10.99
N PHE A 228 4.43 3.29 11.98
CA PHE A 228 3.84 4.63 11.89
C PHE A 228 4.86 5.69 12.35
N GLU A 229 4.98 6.76 11.54
CA GLU A 229 5.83 7.93 11.80
C GLU A 229 5.07 9.23 11.54
#